data_562ca866b7c59cc8fc2bf455fd0652c2
#
_entry.id   562ca866b7c59cc8fc2bf455fd0652c2
#
_cell.length_a   1.000
_cell.length_b   1.000
_cell.length_c   1.000
_cell.angle_alpha   90.00
_cell.angle_beta   90.00
_cell.angle_gamma   90.00
#
_symmetry.space_group_name_H-M   'P 1'
#
loop_
_entity.id
_entity.type
_entity.pdbx_description
1 polymer ?
#
loop_
_entity_poly.entity_id
_entity_poly.type
_entity_poly.pdbx_seq_one_letter_code
_entity_poly.pdbx_strand_id
1 'polypeptide(L)'
;NAPRNNLGGSCVKGCMKIENFINGRHVASTGKRLPLFEPATGMEYGDLPDSTEGDLAEAVEGARKAREAWARMEGVERGNCLRRLADLIKAHSEELIDAEARDNGKTKGLATHVDLPRTLSTLRFFAGAAEHFSSESHLAQNGKIIQYTHRKPVGIVGCIAPWNFPLYLFAWKFAPALAAGNCVIGKPSEWTPATAYLMSQWINEAGFPPGVFNIMFGRGPGIGEHIVR
;
A
#
# COMPACT_ATOMS: atom_id res chain seq x y z
N ASN A 1 -36.60 -0.85 -20.95
CA ASN A 1 -36.03 -1.79 -21.92
C ASN A 1 -35.16 -1.06 -22.92
N ALA A 2 -33.89 -0.89 -22.59
CA ALA A 2 -32.87 -0.47 -23.55
C ALA A 2 -31.96 -1.69 -23.84
N PRO A 3 -31.56 -1.94 -25.09
CA PRO A 3 -30.77 -3.11 -25.44
C PRO A 3 -29.35 -2.97 -24.87
N ARG A 4 -28.87 -4.04 -24.19
CA ARG A 4 -27.47 -4.18 -23.82
C ARG A 4 -26.68 -4.48 -25.09
N ASN A 5 -25.94 -3.50 -25.58
CA ASN A 5 -24.96 -3.73 -26.62
C ASN A 5 -23.77 -4.50 -26.00
N ASN A 6 -23.62 -5.74 -26.47
CA ASN A 6 -22.42 -6.54 -26.34
C ASN A 6 -21.31 -5.89 -27.18
N LEU A 7 -20.50 -5.01 -26.55
CA LEU A 7 -19.25 -4.58 -27.15
C LEU A 7 -18.15 -5.54 -26.67
N GLY A 8 -17.88 -6.55 -27.49
CA GLY A 8 -16.68 -7.35 -27.47
C GLY A 8 -15.47 -6.45 -27.80
N GLY A 9 -14.94 -5.74 -26.79
CA GLY A 9 -13.75 -4.92 -26.95
C GLY A 9 -12.51 -5.79 -26.88
N SER A 10 -11.81 -5.95 -27.98
CA SER A 10 -10.43 -6.46 -28.02
C SER A 10 -9.56 -5.52 -27.20
N CYS A 11 -8.82 -6.05 -26.23
CA CYS A 11 -7.83 -5.32 -25.42
C CYS A 11 -6.87 -4.56 -26.33
N VAL A 12 -6.91 -3.22 -26.26
CA VAL A 12 -6.03 -2.33 -27.03
C VAL A 12 -4.61 -2.47 -26.48
N LYS A 13 -3.59 -2.42 -27.35
CA LYS A 13 -2.16 -2.43 -26.96
C LYS A 13 -1.90 -1.44 -25.84
N GLY A 14 -1.52 -1.95 -24.64
CA GLY A 14 -1.25 -1.13 -23.45
C GLY A 14 -2.18 -1.38 -22.27
N CYS A 15 -2.92 -2.48 -22.24
CA CYS A 15 -3.81 -2.87 -21.14
C CYS A 15 -3.00 -3.15 -19.87
N MET A 16 -3.29 -2.44 -18.76
CA MET A 16 -2.63 -2.64 -17.47
C MET A 16 -3.11 -3.96 -16.85
N LYS A 17 -2.21 -4.89 -16.64
CA LYS A 17 -2.50 -6.14 -15.93
C LYS A 17 -1.95 -6.05 -14.51
N ILE A 18 -2.82 -5.81 -13.55
CA ILE A 18 -2.44 -5.74 -12.14
C ILE A 18 -2.30 -7.14 -11.56
N GLU A 19 -1.27 -7.37 -10.75
CA GLU A 19 -1.01 -8.58 -10.00
C GLU A 19 -0.77 -8.26 -8.52
N ASN A 20 -1.04 -9.22 -7.62
CA ASN A 20 -0.71 -9.06 -6.22
C ASN A 20 0.81 -8.91 -6.04
N PHE A 21 1.23 -8.11 -5.06
CA PHE A 21 2.63 -8.04 -4.64
C PHE A 21 2.76 -8.77 -3.30
N ILE A 22 3.34 -9.97 -3.34
CA ILE A 22 3.47 -10.87 -2.18
C ILE A 22 4.92 -11.34 -2.06
N ASN A 23 5.49 -11.24 -0.87
CA ASN A 23 6.85 -11.72 -0.57
C ASN A 23 7.92 -11.14 -1.54
N GLY A 24 7.79 -9.86 -1.89
CA GLY A 24 8.75 -9.16 -2.75
C GLY A 24 8.63 -9.47 -4.23
N ARG A 25 7.54 -10.06 -4.70
CA ARG A 25 7.31 -10.39 -6.11
C ARG A 25 5.86 -10.17 -6.53
N HIS A 26 5.64 -9.90 -7.81
CA HIS A 26 4.31 -9.93 -8.39
C HIS A 26 3.85 -11.37 -8.60
N VAL A 27 2.63 -11.68 -8.15
CA VAL A 27 2.06 -13.02 -8.14
C VAL A 27 0.67 -12.99 -8.75
N ALA A 28 0.45 -13.83 -9.74
CA ALA A 28 -0.87 -14.02 -10.32
C ALA A 28 -1.79 -14.71 -9.29
N SER A 29 -2.97 -14.15 -9.07
CA SER A 29 -4.01 -14.78 -8.26
C SER A 29 -4.75 -15.86 -9.07
N THR A 30 -5.25 -16.87 -8.38
CA THR A 30 -6.19 -17.86 -8.93
C THR A 30 -7.64 -17.35 -8.99
N GLY A 31 -7.90 -16.18 -8.42
CA GLY A 31 -9.19 -15.51 -8.42
C GLY A 31 -9.60 -14.97 -9.81
N LYS A 32 -10.84 -14.55 -9.91
CA LYS A 32 -11.35 -13.92 -11.13
C LYS A 32 -10.62 -12.59 -11.39
N ARG A 33 -10.60 -12.18 -12.67
CA ARG A 33 -10.14 -10.85 -13.06
C ARG A 33 -11.32 -9.87 -13.04
N LEU A 34 -11.11 -8.68 -12.53
CA LEU A 34 -12.06 -7.57 -12.50
C LEU A 34 -11.59 -6.51 -13.50
N PRO A 35 -12.44 -6.02 -14.41
CA PRO A 35 -12.06 -4.98 -15.35
C PRO A 35 -11.88 -3.63 -14.64
N LEU A 36 -10.93 -2.84 -15.14
CA LEU A 36 -10.68 -1.47 -14.74
C LEU A 36 -11.18 -0.50 -15.80
N PHE A 37 -11.93 0.50 -15.39
CA PHE A 37 -12.51 1.48 -16.28
C PHE A 37 -11.99 2.88 -15.95
N GLU A 38 -11.62 3.64 -16.97
CA GLU A 38 -11.33 5.06 -16.87
C GLU A 38 -12.65 5.84 -16.69
N PRO A 39 -12.89 6.51 -15.55
CA PRO A 39 -14.15 7.17 -15.30
C PRO A 39 -14.49 8.28 -16.31
N ALA A 40 -13.48 8.97 -16.86
CA ALA A 40 -13.66 10.07 -17.80
C ALA A 40 -14.21 9.60 -19.16
N THR A 41 -13.88 8.38 -19.59
CA THR A 41 -14.23 7.86 -20.91
C THR A 41 -15.19 6.67 -20.86
N GLY A 42 -15.25 5.99 -19.70
CA GLY A 42 -15.95 4.70 -19.55
C GLY A 42 -15.25 3.55 -20.26
N MET A 43 -14.04 3.75 -20.78
CA MET A 43 -13.29 2.70 -21.50
C MET A 43 -12.54 1.81 -20.52
N GLU A 44 -12.49 0.53 -20.82
CA GLU A 44 -11.64 -0.43 -20.11
C GLU A 44 -10.17 -0.18 -20.45
N TYR A 45 -9.32 -0.05 -19.43
CA TYR A 45 -7.88 0.18 -19.60
C TYR A 45 -7.01 -0.91 -18.96
N GLY A 46 -7.61 -1.87 -18.26
CA GLY A 46 -6.88 -2.94 -17.60
C GLY A 46 -7.75 -3.85 -16.77
N ASP A 47 -7.10 -4.71 -16.02
CA ASP A 47 -7.76 -5.60 -15.08
C ASP A 47 -6.91 -5.84 -13.83
N LEU A 48 -7.57 -6.24 -12.73
CA LEU A 48 -6.95 -6.61 -11.45
C LEU A 48 -7.49 -7.95 -10.96
N PRO A 49 -6.77 -8.68 -10.09
CA PRO A 49 -7.29 -9.90 -9.50
C PRO A 49 -8.36 -9.59 -8.45
N ASP A 50 -9.38 -10.43 -8.36
CA ASP A 50 -10.22 -10.55 -7.16
C ASP A 50 -9.59 -11.61 -6.27
N SER A 51 -8.61 -11.19 -5.46
CA SER A 51 -7.75 -12.08 -4.66
C SER A 51 -8.54 -13.01 -3.76
N THR A 52 -8.00 -14.20 -3.57
CA THR A 52 -8.61 -15.27 -2.79
C THR A 52 -8.07 -15.32 -1.36
N GLU A 53 -8.74 -16.08 -0.51
CA GLU A 53 -8.25 -16.38 0.86
C GLU A 53 -6.89 -17.10 0.82
N GLY A 54 -6.64 -17.93 -0.22
CA GLY A 54 -5.34 -18.58 -0.42
C GLY A 54 -4.21 -17.59 -0.68
N ASP A 55 -4.46 -16.55 -1.49
CA ASP A 55 -3.49 -15.47 -1.73
C ASP A 55 -3.19 -14.72 -0.42
N LEU A 56 -4.23 -14.47 0.40
CA LEU A 56 -4.05 -13.84 1.71
C LEU A 56 -3.22 -14.70 2.65
N ALA A 57 -3.47 -16.01 2.68
CA ALA A 57 -2.72 -16.93 3.53
C ALA A 57 -1.24 -16.93 3.16
N GLU A 58 -0.87 -16.89 1.86
CA GLU A 58 0.51 -16.75 1.40
C GLU A 58 1.15 -15.43 1.87
N ALA A 59 0.43 -14.32 1.74
CA ALA A 59 0.92 -13.01 2.16
C ALA A 59 1.12 -12.94 3.69
N VAL A 60 0.19 -13.48 4.47
CA VAL A 60 0.27 -13.54 5.94
C VAL A 60 1.43 -14.43 6.39
N GLU A 61 1.64 -15.59 5.75
CA GLU A 61 2.74 -16.47 6.09
C GLU A 61 4.11 -15.84 5.79
N GLY A 62 4.24 -15.12 4.67
CA GLY A 62 5.43 -14.33 4.38
C GLY A 62 5.68 -13.22 5.39
N ALA A 63 4.63 -12.48 5.76
CA ALA A 63 4.71 -11.46 6.80
C ALA A 63 5.07 -12.05 8.17
N ARG A 64 4.57 -13.24 8.50
CA ARG A 64 4.90 -13.94 9.75
C ARG A 64 6.38 -14.29 9.85
N LYS A 65 7.00 -14.69 8.73
CA LYS A 65 8.44 -14.98 8.65
C LYS A 65 9.30 -13.71 8.76
N ALA A 66 8.85 -12.61 8.17
CA ALA A 66 9.59 -11.36 8.12
C ALA A 66 9.48 -10.50 9.41
N ARG A 67 8.38 -10.65 10.17
CA ARG A 67 7.99 -9.70 11.24
C ARG A 67 9.04 -9.51 12.34
N GLU A 68 9.74 -10.59 12.72
CA GLU A 68 10.67 -10.51 13.84
C GLU A 68 11.94 -9.74 13.46
N ALA A 69 12.50 -10.01 12.29
CA ALA A 69 13.65 -9.29 11.78
C ALA A 69 13.32 -7.80 11.54
N TRP A 70 12.15 -7.51 10.95
CA TRP A 70 11.70 -6.14 10.72
C TRP A 70 11.44 -5.39 12.03
N ALA A 71 10.83 -6.01 13.03
CA ALA A 71 10.58 -5.42 14.34
C ALA A 71 11.86 -5.09 15.11
N ARG A 72 12.94 -5.88 14.92
CA ARG A 72 14.25 -5.65 15.54
C ARG A 72 15.13 -4.66 14.79
N MET A 73 14.80 -4.36 13.53
CA MET A 73 15.53 -3.38 12.74
C MET A 73 15.46 -2.01 13.39
N GLU A 74 16.56 -1.27 13.41
CA GLU A 74 16.61 0.08 13.98
C GLU A 74 15.61 1.04 13.30
N GLY A 75 15.06 1.97 14.07
CA GLY A 75 14.08 2.92 13.54
C GLY A 75 14.61 3.74 12.37
N VAL A 76 15.88 4.14 12.41
CA VAL A 76 16.55 4.85 11.31
C VAL A 76 16.60 4.03 10.04
N GLU A 77 16.84 2.73 10.11
CA GLU A 77 16.92 1.84 8.93
C GLU A 77 15.54 1.65 8.30
N ARG A 78 14.49 1.42 9.13
CA ARG A 78 13.10 1.39 8.64
C ARG A 78 12.69 2.73 8.01
N GLY A 79 13.09 3.84 8.63
CA GLY A 79 12.90 5.18 8.11
C GLY A 79 13.59 5.38 6.75
N ASN A 80 14.79 4.83 6.56
CA ASN A 80 15.50 4.91 5.30
C ASN A 80 14.78 4.16 4.16
N CYS A 81 14.13 3.03 4.44
CA CYS A 81 13.28 2.36 3.45
C CYS A 81 12.12 3.26 2.98
N LEU A 82 11.46 3.95 3.92
CA LEU A 82 10.39 4.90 3.60
C LEU A 82 10.90 6.12 2.83
N ARG A 83 12.08 6.66 3.17
CA ARG A 83 12.71 7.78 2.43
C ARG A 83 13.02 7.38 1.00
N ARG A 84 13.68 6.22 0.79
CA ARG A 84 13.96 5.70 -0.56
C ARG A 84 12.70 5.47 -1.36
N LEU A 85 11.64 4.92 -0.76
CA LEU A 85 10.35 4.77 -1.43
C LEU A 85 9.77 6.13 -1.84
N ALA A 86 9.86 7.15 -0.98
CA ALA A 86 9.42 8.50 -1.32
C ALA A 86 10.24 9.11 -2.48
N ASP A 87 11.54 8.85 -2.52
CA ASP A 87 12.40 9.37 -3.59
C ASP A 87 12.13 8.65 -4.92
N LEU A 88 11.87 7.34 -4.91
CA LEU A 88 11.43 6.58 -6.08
C LEU A 88 10.07 7.05 -6.60
N ILE A 89 9.09 7.24 -5.71
CA ILE A 89 7.79 7.83 -6.05
C ILE A 89 7.98 9.22 -6.69
N LYS A 90 8.89 10.04 -6.15
CA LYS A 90 9.18 11.36 -6.71
C LYS A 90 9.83 11.26 -8.09
N ALA A 91 10.74 10.31 -8.30
CA ALA A 91 11.39 10.10 -9.58
C ALA A 91 10.40 9.68 -10.69
N HIS A 92 9.35 8.93 -10.31
CA HIS A 92 8.29 8.45 -11.21
C HIS A 92 6.98 9.28 -11.11
N SER A 93 7.10 10.55 -10.73
CA SER A 93 5.94 11.41 -10.46
C SER A 93 4.99 11.56 -11.64
N GLU A 94 5.48 11.71 -12.87
CA GLU A 94 4.65 11.87 -14.06
C GLU A 94 3.78 10.64 -14.32
N GLU A 95 4.37 9.46 -14.24
CA GLU A 95 3.66 8.18 -14.40
C GLU A 95 2.57 8.00 -13.35
N LEU A 96 2.87 8.33 -12.10
CA LEU A 96 1.91 8.24 -11.00
C LEU A 96 0.78 9.28 -11.13
N ILE A 97 1.08 10.51 -11.55
CA ILE A 97 0.08 11.55 -11.78
C ILE A 97 -0.88 11.12 -12.90
N ASP A 98 -0.36 10.54 -13.97
CA ASP A 98 -1.16 10.05 -15.09
C ASP A 98 -2.04 8.87 -14.67
N ALA A 99 -1.49 7.93 -13.91
CA ALA A 99 -2.23 6.80 -13.37
C ALA A 99 -3.32 7.25 -12.39
N GLU A 100 -3.02 8.17 -11.46
CA GLU A 100 -3.97 8.71 -10.49
C GLU A 100 -5.14 9.44 -11.18
N ALA A 101 -4.84 10.24 -12.21
CA ALA A 101 -5.85 10.96 -12.98
C ALA A 101 -6.74 10.00 -13.78
N ARG A 102 -6.16 8.98 -14.43
CA ARG A 102 -6.88 7.97 -15.19
C ARG A 102 -7.79 7.14 -14.31
N ASP A 103 -7.25 6.65 -13.20
CA ASP A 103 -7.89 5.68 -12.31
C ASP A 103 -9.08 6.32 -11.54
N ASN A 104 -8.89 7.53 -11.05
CA ASN A 104 -9.85 8.24 -10.21
C ASN A 104 -10.78 9.20 -11.00
N GLY A 105 -10.39 9.61 -12.20
CA GLY A 105 -11.10 10.64 -12.98
C GLY A 105 -10.84 12.06 -12.54
N LYS A 106 -9.92 12.31 -11.59
CA LYS A 106 -9.51 13.65 -11.17
C LYS A 106 -8.61 14.34 -12.21
N THR A 107 -8.47 15.65 -12.10
CA THR A 107 -7.54 16.37 -12.96
C THR A 107 -6.08 16.08 -12.61
N LYS A 108 -5.18 16.07 -13.61
CA LYS A 108 -3.74 15.96 -13.38
C LYS A 108 -3.22 17.06 -12.45
N GLY A 109 -3.79 18.28 -12.54
CA GLY A 109 -3.44 19.39 -11.64
C GLY A 109 -3.69 19.05 -10.16
N LEU A 110 -4.81 18.41 -9.83
CA LEU A 110 -5.09 17.97 -8.47
C LEU A 110 -4.10 16.88 -8.02
N ALA A 111 -3.83 15.89 -8.85
CA ALA A 111 -2.85 14.85 -8.56
C ALA A 111 -1.44 15.43 -8.34
N THR A 112 -1.03 16.42 -9.16
CA THR A 112 0.28 17.09 -9.08
C THR A 112 0.42 17.93 -7.81
N HIS A 113 -0.58 18.73 -7.47
CA HIS A 113 -0.45 19.74 -6.41
C HIS A 113 -0.97 19.28 -5.05
N VAL A 114 -1.74 18.19 -4.99
CA VAL A 114 -2.32 17.68 -3.74
C VAL A 114 -1.89 16.25 -3.43
N ASP A 115 -2.24 15.28 -4.30
CA ASP A 115 -2.07 13.86 -3.96
C ASP A 115 -0.61 13.46 -3.81
N LEU A 116 0.20 13.74 -4.81
CA LEU A 116 1.61 13.38 -4.81
C LEU A 116 2.41 14.09 -3.71
N PRO A 117 2.33 15.42 -3.53
CA PRO A 117 3.03 16.11 -2.45
C PRO A 117 2.64 15.60 -1.06
N ARG A 118 1.36 15.30 -0.83
CA ARG A 118 0.89 14.74 0.44
C ARG A 118 1.40 13.32 0.67
N THR A 119 1.43 12.48 -0.36
CA THR A 119 2.03 11.14 -0.30
C THR A 119 3.48 11.21 0.12
N LEU A 120 4.29 12.06 -0.56
CA LEU A 120 5.71 12.25 -0.26
C LEU A 120 5.93 12.80 1.16
N SER A 121 5.14 13.80 1.56
CA SER A 121 5.20 14.37 2.90
C SER A 121 4.88 13.34 3.98
N THR A 122 3.86 12.50 3.76
CA THR A 122 3.48 11.42 4.70
C THR A 122 4.60 10.41 4.87
N LEU A 123 5.19 9.92 3.79
CA LEU A 123 6.30 8.97 3.85
C LEU A 123 7.50 9.54 4.60
N ARG A 124 7.88 10.78 4.29
CA ARG A 124 9.01 11.47 4.95
C ARG A 124 8.74 11.76 6.42
N PHE A 125 7.51 12.15 6.77
CA PHE A 125 7.11 12.37 8.15
C PHE A 125 7.26 11.09 8.98
N PHE A 126 6.70 9.97 8.53
CA PHE A 126 6.81 8.71 9.28
C PHE A 126 8.21 8.10 9.25
N ALA A 127 9.01 8.39 8.22
CA ALA A 127 10.41 8.04 8.21
C ALA A 127 11.18 8.73 9.35
N GLY A 128 10.95 10.04 9.56
CA GLY A 128 11.51 10.78 10.69
C GLY A 128 10.94 10.33 12.04
N ALA A 129 9.63 10.07 12.11
CA ALA A 129 8.99 9.56 13.32
C ALA A 129 9.54 8.21 13.77
N ALA A 130 9.90 7.31 12.82
CA ALA A 130 10.53 6.04 13.16
C ALA A 130 11.88 6.19 13.89
N GLU A 131 12.61 7.23 13.52
CA GLU A 131 13.94 7.54 14.07
C GLU A 131 13.86 8.22 15.45
N HIS A 132 12.89 9.14 15.62
CA HIS A 132 12.80 10.01 16.78
C HIS A 132 11.65 9.68 17.73
N PHE A 133 11.12 8.46 17.62
CA PHE A 133 10.02 8.05 18.48
C PHE A 133 10.48 7.92 19.94
N SER A 134 9.89 8.74 20.82
CA SER A 134 10.19 8.75 22.24
C SER A 134 9.07 8.10 23.07
N SER A 135 9.41 7.59 24.23
CA SER A 135 8.45 7.12 25.23
C SER A 135 8.66 7.84 26.54
N GLU A 136 7.60 7.96 27.33
CA GLU A 136 7.63 8.62 28.62
C GLU A 136 8.20 7.69 29.69
N SER A 137 8.94 8.28 30.65
CA SER A 137 9.37 7.62 31.86
C SER A 137 9.22 8.57 33.07
N HIS A 138 8.92 8.03 34.22
CA HIS A 138 8.84 8.82 35.48
C HIS A 138 9.34 8.02 36.67
N LEU A 139 9.76 8.76 37.70
CA LEU A 139 10.18 8.21 38.96
C LEU A 139 8.99 8.10 39.91
N ALA A 140 8.88 6.98 40.60
CA ALA A 140 7.90 6.73 41.64
C ALA A 140 8.59 6.36 42.95
N GLN A 141 7.85 6.40 44.06
CA GLN A 141 8.34 6.08 45.44
C GLN A 141 9.65 6.81 45.81
N ASN A 142 9.65 8.14 45.68
CA ASN A 142 10.79 9.00 46.00
C ASN A 142 12.08 8.59 45.23
N GLY A 143 11.94 8.23 43.95
CA GLY A 143 13.06 7.88 43.08
C GLY A 143 13.55 6.44 43.18
N LYS A 144 12.87 5.58 43.96
CA LYS A 144 13.25 4.17 44.10
C LYS A 144 12.79 3.27 42.93
N ILE A 145 11.78 3.70 42.17
CA ILE A 145 11.21 2.93 41.07
C ILE A 145 11.20 3.81 39.83
N ILE A 146 11.67 3.26 38.69
CA ILE A 146 11.52 3.87 37.39
C ILE A 146 10.34 3.15 36.67
N GLN A 147 9.35 3.91 36.27
CA GLN A 147 8.25 3.45 35.40
C GLN A 147 8.45 4.02 34.01
N TYR A 148 8.33 3.19 32.99
CA TYR A 148 8.44 3.63 31.59
C TYR A 148 7.46 2.88 30.71
N THR A 149 7.07 3.51 29.59
CA THR A 149 6.24 2.88 28.56
C THR A 149 7.15 2.16 27.55
N HIS A 150 6.99 0.86 27.42
CA HIS A 150 7.66 0.10 26.38
C HIS A 150 6.66 -0.24 25.26
N ARG A 151 6.83 0.39 24.09
CA ARG A 151 5.98 0.16 22.91
C ARG A 151 6.60 -0.88 22.00
N LYS A 152 5.77 -1.80 21.54
CA LYS A 152 6.17 -2.89 20.61
C LYS A 152 5.29 -2.88 19.38
N PRO A 153 5.81 -3.32 18.20
CA PRO A 153 4.97 -3.58 17.05
C PRO A 153 3.85 -4.57 17.37
N VAL A 154 2.67 -4.34 16.81
CA VAL A 154 1.53 -5.29 16.91
C VAL A 154 1.83 -6.58 16.14
N GLY A 155 2.60 -6.48 15.07
CA GLY A 155 3.05 -7.61 14.26
C GLY A 155 2.66 -7.48 12.79
N ILE A 156 1.49 -7.95 12.40
CA ILE A 156 0.96 -7.87 11.02
C ILE A 156 -0.27 -6.99 11.04
N VAL A 157 -0.34 -6.00 10.14
CA VAL A 157 -1.39 -4.99 10.11
C VAL A 157 -2.06 -5.00 8.74
N GLY A 158 -3.39 -5.12 8.72
CA GLY A 158 -4.21 -4.90 7.54
C GLY A 158 -4.39 -3.40 7.26
N CYS A 159 -4.05 -2.94 6.05
CA CYS A 159 -4.16 -1.55 5.63
C CYS A 159 -5.12 -1.43 4.45
N ILE A 160 -6.39 -1.14 4.71
CA ILE A 160 -7.43 -0.98 3.68
C ILE A 160 -7.61 0.50 3.37
N ALA A 161 -7.49 0.89 2.10
CA ALA A 161 -7.60 2.28 1.65
C ALA A 161 -8.80 2.51 0.72
N PRO A 162 -9.45 3.69 0.80
CA PRO A 162 -10.55 4.07 -0.07
C PRO A 162 -10.04 4.58 -1.43
N TRP A 163 -11.00 4.91 -2.32
CA TRP A 163 -10.76 5.31 -3.71
C TRP A 163 -10.54 6.81 -3.94
N ASN A 164 -10.96 7.68 -3.00
CA ASN A 164 -11.03 9.12 -3.26
C ASN A 164 -9.67 9.84 -3.29
N PHE A 165 -8.67 9.36 -2.56
CA PHE A 165 -7.27 9.78 -2.62
C PHE A 165 -6.38 8.53 -2.59
N PRO A 166 -6.30 7.79 -3.71
CA PRO A 166 -5.78 6.42 -3.74
C PRO A 166 -4.42 6.25 -3.06
N LEU A 167 -3.36 6.77 -3.66
CA LEU A 167 -2.01 6.60 -3.15
C LEU A 167 -1.78 7.32 -1.82
N TYR A 168 -2.34 8.52 -1.66
CA TYR A 168 -2.17 9.32 -0.46
C TYR A 168 -2.77 8.66 0.78
N LEU A 169 -4.04 8.24 0.72
CA LEU A 169 -4.68 7.58 1.87
C LEU A 169 -4.14 6.16 2.11
N PHE A 170 -3.62 5.53 1.08
CA PHE A 170 -2.91 4.27 1.27
C PHE A 170 -1.59 4.49 2.02
N ALA A 171 -0.82 5.52 1.66
CA ALA A 171 0.41 5.90 2.36
C ALA A 171 0.14 6.25 3.84
N TRP A 172 -0.96 6.91 4.15
CA TRP A 172 -1.38 7.22 5.52
C TRP A 172 -1.58 5.99 6.41
N LYS A 173 -1.81 4.84 5.82
CA LYS A 173 -2.03 3.60 6.55
C LYS A 173 -0.77 2.76 6.65
N PHE A 174 -0.10 2.51 5.53
CA PHE A 174 1.08 1.64 5.55
C PHE A 174 2.33 2.33 6.13
N ALA A 175 2.53 3.63 5.91
CA ALA A 175 3.75 4.30 6.35
C ALA A 175 3.93 4.28 7.88
N PRO A 176 2.93 4.67 8.72
CA PRO A 176 3.05 4.54 10.17
C PRO A 176 3.19 3.09 10.64
N ALA A 177 2.51 2.14 10.00
CA ALA A 177 2.60 0.73 10.35
C ALA A 177 4.01 0.17 10.14
N LEU A 178 4.60 0.43 8.96
CA LEU A 178 5.97 0.04 8.62
C LEU A 178 7.00 0.76 9.50
N ALA A 179 6.85 2.07 9.72
CA ALA A 179 7.71 2.86 10.59
C ALA A 179 7.76 2.30 12.02
N ALA A 180 6.62 1.88 12.56
CA ALA A 180 6.50 1.29 13.88
C ALA A 180 7.01 -0.17 13.97
N GLY A 181 7.53 -0.74 12.88
CA GLY A 181 8.10 -2.09 12.84
C GLY A 181 7.08 -3.21 12.60
N ASN A 182 5.88 -2.88 12.11
CA ASN A 182 4.89 -3.89 11.70
C ASN A 182 5.08 -4.30 10.24
N CYS A 183 4.73 -5.53 9.89
CA CYS A 183 4.53 -5.95 8.52
C CYS A 183 3.12 -5.54 8.05
N VAL A 184 2.97 -5.26 6.77
CA VAL A 184 1.73 -4.75 6.19
C VAL A 184 1.16 -5.70 5.15
N ILE A 185 -0.15 -5.94 5.25
CA ILE A 185 -1.00 -6.46 4.19
C ILE A 185 -1.87 -5.30 3.71
N GLY A 186 -1.48 -4.68 2.62
CA GLY A 186 -2.16 -3.53 2.04
C GLY A 186 -3.27 -3.94 1.07
N LYS A 187 -4.43 -3.30 1.15
CA LYS A 187 -5.51 -3.43 0.17
C LYS A 187 -5.95 -2.04 -0.28
N PRO A 188 -5.44 -1.54 -1.41
CA PRO A 188 -6.01 -0.36 -2.04
C PRO A 188 -7.43 -0.65 -2.55
N SER A 189 -8.18 0.40 -2.89
CA SER A 189 -9.50 0.21 -3.49
C SER A 189 -9.41 -0.50 -4.84
N GLU A 190 -10.36 -1.39 -5.11
CA GLU A 190 -10.54 -2.03 -6.41
C GLU A 190 -10.93 -1.05 -7.53
N TRP A 191 -11.42 0.12 -7.16
CA TRP A 191 -11.79 1.18 -8.12
C TRP A 191 -10.59 2.00 -8.59
N THR A 192 -9.52 2.07 -7.80
CA THR A 192 -8.36 2.93 -8.05
C THR A 192 -7.06 2.24 -7.62
N PRO A 193 -6.70 1.10 -8.24
CA PRO A 193 -5.55 0.30 -7.82
C PRO A 193 -4.24 0.69 -8.49
N ALA A 194 -4.28 1.47 -9.60
CA ALA A 194 -3.14 1.64 -10.49
C ALA A 194 -1.90 2.22 -9.81
N THR A 195 -2.06 3.28 -9.01
CA THR A 195 -0.91 3.93 -8.34
C THR A 195 -0.29 3.05 -7.26
N ALA A 196 -1.08 2.24 -6.54
CA ALA A 196 -0.56 1.28 -5.58
C ALA A 196 0.20 0.14 -6.28
N TYR A 197 -0.26 -0.31 -7.45
CA TYR A 197 0.43 -1.30 -8.26
C TYR A 197 1.76 -0.76 -8.82
N LEU A 198 1.77 0.45 -9.37
CA LEU A 198 3.01 1.08 -9.83
C LEU A 198 4.00 1.23 -8.67
N MET A 199 3.57 1.74 -7.53
CA MET A 199 4.42 1.86 -6.34
C MET A 199 5.00 0.49 -5.92
N SER A 200 4.26 -0.60 -6.07
CA SER A 200 4.72 -1.93 -5.67
C SER A 200 5.98 -2.38 -6.40
N GLN A 201 6.23 -1.87 -7.60
CA GLN A 201 7.42 -2.18 -8.41
C GLN A 201 8.71 -1.68 -7.74
N TRP A 202 8.63 -0.67 -6.87
CA TRP A 202 9.78 -0.04 -6.23
C TRP A 202 9.99 -0.45 -4.77
N ILE A 203 9.13 -1.30 -4.20
CA ILE A 203 9.23 -1.73 -2.79
C ILE A 203 10.56 -2.41 -2.50
N ASN A 204 10.99 -3.32 -3.37
CA ASN A 204 12.28 -4.02 -3.20
C ASN A 204 13.47 -3.06 -3.35
N GLU A 205 13.44 -2.17 -4.33
CA GLU A 205 14.49 -1.17 -4.56
C GLU A 205 14.60 -0.19 -3.38
N ALA A 206 13.47 0.14 -2.75
CA ALA A 206 13.44 0.92 -1.52
C ALA A 206 14.06 0.20 -0.32
N GLY A 207 14.31 -1.11 -0.43
CA GLY A 207 15.02 -1.91 0.56
C GLY A 207 14.10 -2.57 1.61
N PHE A 208 12.81 -2.69 1.34
CA PHE A 208 11.93 -3.47 2.20
C PHE A 208 12.21 -4.98 2.00
N PRO A 209 12.47 -5.73 3.08
CA PRO A 209 12.63 -7.17 2.98
C PRO A 209 11.36 -7.88 2.47
N PRO A 210 11.49 -9.00 1.75
CA PRO A 210 10.34 -9.81 1.34
C PRO A 210 9.42 -10.14 2.51
N GLY A 211 8.11 -10.01 2.32
CA GLY A 211 7.10 -10.25 3.34
C GLY A 211 6.78 -9.08 4.26
N VAL A 212 7.64 -8.06 4.34
CA VAL A 212 7.39 -6.87 5.19
C VAL A 212 6.24 -6.03 4.63
N PHE A 213 6.19 -5.83 3.33
CA PHE A 213 5.13 -5.07 2.69
C PHE A 213 4.53 -5.88 1.54
N ASN A 214 3.27 -6.28 1.70
CA ASN A 214 2.48 -7.01 0.71
C ASN A 214 1.28 -6.18 0.29
N ILE A 215 0.91 -6.24 -0.99
CA ILE A 215 -0.25 -5.52 -1.54
C ILE A 215 -1.14 -6.52 -2.26
N MET A 216 -2.40 -6.55 -1.86
CA MET A 216 -3.42 -7.41 -2.42
C MET A 216 -4.50 -6.59 -3.09
N PHE A 217 -4.98 -7.05 -4.23
CA PHE A 217 -6.03 -6.40 -4.98
C PHE A 217 -7.30 -7.24 -4.97
N GLY A 218 -8.46 -6.61 -5.05
CA GLY A 218 -9.75 -7.29 -5.03
C GLY A 218 -10.81 -6.48 -4.30
N ARG A 219 -12.03 -7.00 -4.32
CA ARG A 219 -13.21 -6.31 -3.78
C ARG A 219 -13.20 -6.21 -2.26
N GLY A 220 -13.81 -5.12 -1.75
CA GLY A 220 -14.01 -4.92 -0.33
C GLY A 220 -14.74 -6.09 0.35
N PRO A 221 -15.94 -6.51 -0.14
CA PRO A 221 -16.69 -7.66 0.39
C PRO A 221 -16.02 -9.03 0.15
N GLY A 222 -14.94 -9.10 -0.62
CA GLY A 222 -14.12 -10.31 -0.79
C GLY A 222 -12.90 -10.27 0.10
N ILE A 223 -11.74 -10.02 -0.51
CA ILE A 223 -10.46 -10.04 0.20
C ILE A 223 -10.39 -9.03 1.35
N GLY A 224 -11.09 -7.88 1.25
CA GLY A 224 -11.12 -6.89 2.32
C GLY A 224 -11.75 -7.45 3.60
N GLU A 225 -12.82 -8.25 3.49
CA GLU A 225 -13.46 -8.90 4.65
C GLU A 225 -12.55 -9.98 5.27
N HIS A 226 -11.82 -10.74 4.45
CA HIS A 226 -10.88 -11.74 4.96
C HIS A 226 -9.70 -11.09 5.71
N ILE A 227 -9.25 -9.90 5.33
CA ILE A 227 -8.17 -9.16 6.02
C ILE A 227 -8.58 -8.73 7.44
N VAL A 228 -9.86 -8.47 7.69
CA VAL A 228 -10.35 -7.98 9.01
C VAL A 228 -10.83 -9.09 9.96
N ARG A 229 -10.91 -10.31 9.50
CA ARG A 229 -11.20 -11.52 10.31
C ARG A 229 -9.93 -12.13 10.88
#